data_7c5e4ec85208bcbf7f5ca49b597d5565
#
_entry.id   7c5e4ec85208bcbf7f5ca49b597d5565
#
_cell.length_a   1.000
_cell.length_b   1.000
_cell.length_c   1.000
_cell.angle_alpha   90.00
_cell.angle_beta   90.00
_cell.angle_gamma   90.00
#
_symmetry.space_group_name_H-M   'P 1'
#
loop_
_entity.id
_entity.type
_entity.pdbx_description
1 polymer ?
#
loop_
_entity_poly.entity_id
_entity_poly.type
_entity_poly.pdbx_seq_one_letter_code
_entity_poly.pdbx_strand_id
1 'polypeptide(L)'
;MTQILRMSNLYAPTLKEDPSDADIDSARLLLRAGMLRKAASGLYTFLPLGFRVLKKIENIVREEMDASGAQEILMPVLQPAELWEESGRLNDYGPELMRLVDRHNREMCLGPTHEEIIVALVRNELRSYKELPQNLYQIQTKYRDEIRPRFGLLRSREFVMKDAYSFNATQESLQETYDEMGRAYGAICERCGLDYREVEADGGQIGGKVTTEIGRAHV
;
A
#
# COMPACT_ATOMS: atom_id res chain seq x y z
N MET A 1 5.46 18.75 -23.17
CA MET A 1 5.52 20.16 -22.72
C MET A 1 5.49 20.20 -21.21
N THR A 2 6.48 20.80 -20.58
CA THR A 2 6.51 20.94 -19.11
C THR A 2 5.50 22.01 -18.71
N GLN A 3 4.44 21.65 -17.99
CA GLN A 3 3.44 22.62 -17.50
C GLN A 3 4.10 23.55 -16.46
N ILE A 4 4.12 24.85 -16.73
CA ILE A 4 4.59 25.85 -15.76
C ILE A 4 3.47 26.09 -14.74
N LEU A 5 3.73 25.74 -13.50
CA LEU A 5 2.81 25.98 -12.39
C LEU A 5 3.15 27.31 -11.71
N ARG A 6 2.26 28.28 -11.77
CA ARG A 6 2.43 29.57 -11.09
C ARG A 6 1.84 29.49 -9.69
N MET A 7 2.56 29.97 -8.70
CA MET A 7 2.10 30.00 -7.29
C MET A 7 0.78 30.77 -7.13
N SER A 8 0.56 31.82 -7.91
CA SER A 8 -0.71 32.57 -7.90
C SER A 8 -1.93 31.76 -8.29
N ASN A 9 -1.74 30.65 -9.01
CA ASN A 9 -2.83 29.79 -9.50
C ASN A 9 -2.84 28.43 -8.79
N LEU A 10 -1.89 28.18 -7.90
CA LEU A 10 -1.80 26.92 -7.19
C LEU A 10 -2.75 26.91 -6.00
N TYR A 11 -3.62 25.92 -5.93
CA TYR A 11 -4.43 25.67 -4.75
C TYR A 11 -3.57 25.06 -3.64
N ALA A 12 -2.99 25.92 -2.80
CA ALA A 12 -2.11 25.57 -1.69
C ALA A 12 -2.51 26.37 -0.44
N PRO A 13 -3.67 26.08 0.17
CA PRO A 13 -4.17 26.80 1.33
C PRO A 13 -3.35 26.43 2.57
N THR A 14 -2.39 27.26 2.93
CA THR A 14 -1.56 27.10 4.14
C THR A 14 -2.35 27.50 5.38
N LEU A 15 -1.97 26.92 6.53
CA LEU A 15 -2.51 27.30 7.83
C LEU A 15 -1.47 28.05 8.65
N LYS A 16 -1.89 29.13 9.30
CA LYS A 16 -1.03 29.91 10.19
C LYS A 16 -0.86 29.19 11.54
N GLU A 17 -1.95 28.70 12.07
CA GLU A 17 -2.01 28.01 13.37
C GLU A 17 -1.86 26.50 13.20
N ASP A 18 -1.38 25.84 14.24
CA ASP A 18 -1.29 24.39 14.30
C ASP A 18 -2.69 23.79 14.42
N PRO A 19 -3.02 22.74 13.60
CA PRO A 19 -4.26 22.01 13.77
C PRO A 19 -4.29 21.31 15.13
N SER A 20 -5.40 21.49 15.84
CA SER A 20 -5.57 20.96 17.21
C SER A 20 -5.56 19.43 17.32
N ASP A 21 -5.73 18.74 16.20
CA ASP A 21 -5.81 17.29 16.10
C ASP A 21 -4.58 16.66 15.43
N ALA A 22 -3.51 17.42 15.23
CA ALA A 22 -2.23 16.93 14.72
C ALA A 22 -1.31 16.55 15.89
N ASP A 23 -1.20 15.26 16.12
CA ASP A 23 -0.52 14.63 17.27
C ASP A 23 1.00 14.45 17.08
N ILE A 24 1.51 14.60 15.84
CA ILE A 24 2.95 14.53 15.52
C ILE A 24 3.36 15.62 14.54
N ASP A 25 4.65 15.96 14.55
CA ASP A 25 5.23 17.02 13.73
C ASP A 25 5.00 16.85 12.23
N SER A 26 5.14 15.63 11.71
CA SER A 26 4.94 15.37 10.28
C SER A 26 3.50 15.64 9.85
N ALA A 27 2.51 15.23 10.62
CA ALA A 27 1.10 15.49 10.34
C ALA A 27 0.81 17.00 10.40
N ARG A 28 1.33 17.68 11.45
CA ARG A 28 1.20 19.13 11.63
C ARG A 28 1.76 19.92 10.46
N LEU A 29 2.99 19.60 10.03
CA LEU A 29 3.66 20.28 8.93
C LEU A 29 2.96 20.05 7.60
N LEU A 30 2.52 18.84 7.29
CA LEU A 30 1.78 18.51 6.06
C LEU A 30 0.44 19.28 5.98
N LEU A 31 -0.29 19.37 7.08
CA LEU A 31 -1.55 20.12 7.15
C LEU A 31 -1.29 21.63 7.01
N ARG A 32 -0.30 22.18 7.72
CA ARG A 32 0.06 23.61 7.64
C ARG A 32 0.56 24.01 6.27
N ALA A 33 1.36 23.17 5.63
CA ALA A 33 1.88 23.44 4.28
C ALA A 33 0.81 23.37 3.18
N GLY A 34 -0.45 23.02 3.51
CA GLY A 34 -1.48 22.87 2.52
C GLY A 34 -1.26 21.65 1.60
N MET A 35 -0.63 20.62 2.11
CA MET A 35 -0.44 19.35 1.38
C MET A 35 -1.59 18.38 1.60
N LEU A 36 -2.22 18.43 2.77
CA LEU A 36 -3.31 17.56 3.18
C LEU A 36 -4.47 18.32 3.79
N ARG A 37 -5.65 17.70 3.77
CA ARG A 37 -6.79 18.05 4.63
C ARG A 37 -7.44 16.79 5.15
N LYS A 38 -7.79 16.81 6.42
CA LYS A 38 -8.54 15.73 7.07
C LYS A 38 -10.01 15.80 6.66
N ALA A 39 -10.53 14.73 6.10
CA ALA A 39 -11.96 14.60 5.79
C ALA A 39 -12.71 13.99 6.97
N ALA A 40 -12.12 12.96 7.60
CA ALA A 40 -12.61 12.33 8.83
C ALA A 40 -11.41 11.68 9.56
N SER A 41 -11.64 11.06 10.70
CA SER A 41 -10.58 10.34 11.43
C SER A 41 -9.98 9.24 10.55
N GLY A 42 -8.68 9.34 10.26
CA GLY A 42 -7.94 8.42 9.39
C GLY A 42 -8.23 8.54 7.89
N LEU A 43 -8.97 9.57 7.46
CA LEU A 43 -9.27 9.83 6.05
C LEU A 43 -8.75 11.22 5.65
N TYR A 44 -7.93 11.28 4.60
CA TYR A 44 -7.25 12.49 4.18
C TYR A 44 -7.42 12.77 2.69
N THR A 45 -7.60 14.03 2.37
CA THR A 45 -7.53 14.54 0.99
C THR A 45 -6.11 15.04 0.73
N PHE A 46 -5.46 14.53 -0.29
CA PHE A 46 -4.20 15.07 -0.80
C PHE A 46 -4.49 16.30 -1.66
N LEU A 47 -4.01 17.45 -1.25
CA LEU A 47 -4.07 18.67 -2.03
C LEU A 47 -2.97 18.69 -3.11
N PRO A 48 -3.00 19.61 -4.10
CA PRO A 48 -2.13 19.52 -5.27
C PRO A 48 -0.64 19.33 -4.96
N LEU A 49 -0.09 19.99 -3.95
CA LEU A 49 1.32 19.79 -3.57
C LEU A 49 1.56 18.41 -2.95
N GLY A 50 0.70 17.99 -2.03
CA GLY A 50 0.81 16.66 -1.41
C GLY A 50 0.64 15.54 -2.42
N PHE A 51 -0.32 15.67 -3.34
CA PHE A 51 -0.53 14.68 -4.40
C PHE A 51 0.67 14.58 -5.37
N ARG A 52 1.35 15.70 -5.66
CA ARG A 52 2.60 15.67 -6.46
C ARG A 52 3.73 14.93 -5.75
N VAL A 53 3.83 15.06 -4.43
CA VAL A 53 4.81 14.29 -3.64
C VAL A 53 4.47 12.81 -3.67
N LEU A 54 3.19 12.46 -3.44
CA LEU A 54 2.72 11.07 -3.54
C LEU A 54 3.08 10.46 -4.91
N LYS A 55 2.78 11.17 -6.00
CA LYS A 55 3.11 10.71 -7.37
C LYS A 55 4.62 10.55 -7.62
N LYS A 56 5.46 11.36 -7.01
CA LYS A 56 6.91 11.16 -7.08
C LYS A 56 7.36 9.89 -6.36
N ILE A 57 6.81 9.63 -5.18
CA ILE A 57 7.08 8.40 -4.43
C ILE A 57 6.60 7.18 -5.21
N GLU A 58 5.36 7.21 -5.74
CA GLU A 58 4.82 6.15 -6.58
C GLU A 58 5.72 5.87 -7.79
N ASN A 59 6.29 6.91 -8.42
CA ASN A 59 7.19 6.73 -9.56
C ASN A 59 8.52 6.07 -9.16
N ILE A 60 9.10 6.46 -8.01
CA ILE A 60 10.29 5.80 -7.48
C ILE A 60 10.01 4.31 -7.23
N VAL A 61 8.90 4.01 -6.58
CA VAL A 61 8.47 2.63 -6.33
C VAL A 61 8.30 1.85 -7.63
N ARG A 62 7.62 2.45 -8.63
CA ARG A 62 7.38 1.82 -9.93
C ARG A 62 8.69 1.50 -10.66
N GLU A 63 9.61 2.46 -10.71
CA GLU A 63 10.90 2.29 -11.38
C GLU A 63 11.72 1.15 -10.76
N GLU A 64 11.76 1.03 -9.42
CA GLU A 64 12.49 -0.06 -8.77
C GLU A 64 11.78 -1.42 -8.92
N MET A 65 10.45 -1.44 -8.86
CA MET A 65 9.69 -2.67 -9.09
C MET A 65 9.83 -3.16 -10.53
N ASP A 66 9.74 -2.27 -11.52
CA ASP A 66 9.93 -2.62 -12.94
C ASP A 66 11.37 -3.09 -13.20
N ALA A 67 12.37 -2.44 -12.58
CA ALA A 67 13.77 -2.83 -12.69
C ALA A 67 14.05 -4.22 -12.11
N SER A 68 13.29 -4.66 -11.10
CA SER A 68 13.35 -6.02 -10.54
C SER A 68 12.67 -7.07 -11.44
N GLY A 69 12.06 -6.67 -12.57
CA GLY A 69 11.30 -7.54 -13.47
C GLY A 69 9.86 -7.82 -13.03
N ALA A 70 9.38 -7.18 -11.96
CA ALA A 70 7.98 -7.26 -11.57
C ALA A 70 7.09 -6.50 -12.57
N GLN A 71 5.82 -6.92 -12.70
CA GLN A 71 4.89 -6.36 -13.68
C GLN A 71 3.73 -5.68 -12.97
N GLU A 72 3.44 -4.42 -13.34
CA GLU A 72 2.34 -3.65 -12.74
C GLU A 72 0.98 -4.13 -13.25
N ILE A 73 0.07 -4.37 -12.32
CA ILE A 73 -1.35 -4.66 -12.58
C ILE A 73 -2.21 -3.71 -11.76
N LEU A 74 -3.51 -3.70 -11.97
CA LEU A 74 -4.47 -2.97 -11.13
C LEU A 74 -5.66 -3.85 -10.83
N MET A 75 -5.82 -4.19 -9.56
CA MET A 75 -6.90 -5.04 -9.06
C MET A 75 -8.00 -4.21 -8.41
N PRO A 76 -9.26 -4.70 -8.37
CA PRO A 76 -10.37 -3.97 -7.75
C PRO A 76 -10.17 -3.84 -6.24
N VAL A 77 -10.49 -2.66 -5.70
CA VAL A 77 -10.51 -2.42 -4.24
C VAL A 77 -11.72 -3.11 -3.59
N LEU A 78 -12.86 -3.11 -4.29
CA LEU A 78 -14.06 -3.80 -3.86
C LEU A 78 -13.94 -5.28 -4.23
N GLN A 79 -13.97 -6.15 -3.24
CA GLN A 79 -13.68 -7.58 -3.35
C GLN A 79 -14.89 -8.42 -2.95
N PRO A 80 -15.19 -9.52 -3.66
CA PRO A 80 -16.21 -10.48 -3.24
C PRO A 80 -15.84 -11.13 -1.91
N ALA A 81 -16.79 -11.20 -0.96
CA ALA A 81 -16.55 -11.83 0.34
C ALA A 81 -16.31 -13.35 0.20
N GLU A 82 -16.84 -13.98 -0.85
CA GLU A 82 -16.67 -15.41 -1.14
C GLU A 82 -15.19 -15.82 -1.26
N LEU A 83 -14.33 -14.96 -1.81
CA LEU A 83 -12.88 -15.23 -1.89
C LEU A 83 -12.22 -15.24 -0.51
N TRP A 84 -12.70 -14.40 0.39
CA TRP A 84 -12.25 -14.32 1.77
C TRP A 84 -12.77 -15.50 2.61
N GLU A 85 -13.97 -16.00 2.28
CA GLU A 85 -14.51 -17.25 2.85
C GLU A 85 -13.68 -18.45 2.42
N GLU A 86 -13.35 -18.53 1.11
CA GLU A 86 -12.54 -19.60 0.55
C GLU A 86 -11.15 -19.68 1.20
N SER A 87 -10.50 -18.56 1.47
CA SER A 87 -9.21 -18.50 2.17
C SER A 87 -9.33 -18.77 3.67
N GLY A 88 -10.54 -18.76 4.24
CA GLY A 88 -10.81 -18.83 5.68
C GLY A 88 -10.58 -17.52 6.42
N ARG A 89 -10.10 -16.46 5.73
CA ARG A 89 -9.69 -15.20 6.36
C ARG A 89 -10.84 -14.23 6.62
N LEU A 90 -12.05 -14.48 6.10
CA LEU A 90 -13.18 -13.58 6.28
C LEU A 90 -13.44 -13.24 7.76
N ASN A 91 -13.36 -14.22 8.64
CA ASN A 91 -13.56 -14.05 10.07
C ASN A 91 -12.25 -13.82 10.83
N ASP A 92 -11.17 -14.45 10.40
CA ASP A 92 -9.87 -14.39 11.07
C ASP A 92 -9.20 -13.01 10.94
N TYR A 93 -9.48 -12.28 9.83
CA TYR A 93 -8.98 -10.92 9.66
C TYR A 93 -9.57 -9.94 10.70
N GLY A 94 -10.74 -10.26 11.24
CA GLY A 94 -11.35 -9.51 12.31
C GLY A 94 -12.03 -8.19 11.87
N PRO A 95 -12.24 -7.27 12.83
CA PRO A 95 -13.04 -6.06 12.61
C PRO A 95 -12.38 -5.00 11.71
N GLU A 96 -11.11 -5.12 11.40
CA GLU A 96 -10.42 -4.22 10.46
C GLU A 96 -10.83 -4.45 9.01
N LEU A 97 -11.43 -5.61 8.69
CA LEU A 97 -12.00 -5.88 7.38
C LEU A 97 -13.34 -5.16 7.24
N MET A 98 -13.37 -4.10 6.47
CA MET A 98 -14.59 -3.34 6.20
C MET A 98 -15.51 -4.14 5.27
N ARG A 99 -16.66 -4.57 5.77
CA ARG A 99 -17.67 -5.36 5.05
C ARG A 99 -18.84 -4.49 4.64
N LEU A 100 -19.43 -4.79 3.50
CA LEU A 100 -20.59 -4.09 2.95
C LEU A 100 -21.44 -5.06 2.11
N VAL A 101 -22.64 -4.64 1.79
CA VAL A 101 -23.57 -5.41 0.95
C VAL A 101 -23.93 -4.57 -0.25
N ASP A 102 -23.88 -5.15 -1.44
CA ASP A 102 -24.27 -4.47 -2.66
C ASP A 102 -25.80 -4.45 -2.86
N ARG A 103 -26.27 -3.81 -3.95
CA ARG A 103 -27.72 -3.71 -4.26
C ARG A 103 -28.38 -5.05 -4.56
N HIS A 104 -27.60 -6.10 -4.81
CA HIS A 104 -28.08 -7.45 -5.08
C HIS A 104 -27.98 -8.36 -3.86
N ASN A 105 -27.75 -7.78 -2.67
CA ASN A 105 -27.52 -8.50 -1.42
C ASN A 105 -26.30 -9.43 -1.43
N ARG A 106 -25.26 -9.11 -2.23
CA ARG A 106 -24.00 -9.82 -2.23
C ARG A 106 -23.06 -9.19 -1.19
N GLU A 107 -22.46 -10.02 -0.37
CA GLU A 107 -21.45 -9.58 0.59
C GLU A 107 -20.13 -9.23 -0.11
N MET A 108 -19.58 -8.11 0.25
CA MET A 108 -18.37 -7.55 -0.33
C MET A 108 -17.46 -7.03 0.78
N CYS A 109 -16.16 -6.87 0.46
CA CYS A 109 -15.20 -6.25 1.36
C CYS A 109 -14.46 -5.11 0.66
N LEU A 110 -14.05 -4.09 1.41
CA LEU A 110 -13.01 -3.17 0.92
C LEU A 110 -11.65 -3.77 1.25
N GLY A 111 -10.83 -3.99 0.24
CA GLY A 111 -9.58 -4.73 0.36
C GLY A 111 -8.55 -4.06 1.28
N PRO A 112 -8.24 -4.68 2.43
CA PRO A 112 -7.09 -4.29 3.26
C PRO A 112 -5.77 -4.80 2.69
N THR A 113 -5.86 -5.80 1.83
CA THR A 113 -4.81 -6.50 1.06
C THR A 113 -5.45 -7.22 -0.12
N HIS A 114 -4.68 -7.87 -1.02
CA HIS A 114 -5.23 -8.44 -2.26
C HIS A 114 -4.80 -9.90 -2.52
N GLU A 115 -4.38 -10.65 -1.51
CA GLU A 115 -3.99 -12.07 -1.68
C GLU A 115 -5.12 -12.88 -2.31
N GLU A 116 -6.35 -12.69 -1.88
CA GLU A 116 -7.51 -13.42 -2.38
C GLU A 116 -7.75 -13.15 -3.87
N ILE A 117 -7.67 -11.88 -4.27
CA ILE A 117 -7.90 -11.47 -5.67
C ILE A 117 -6.79 -11.95 -6.58
N ILE A 118 -5.52 -11.79 -6.18
CA ILE A 118 -4.39 -12.19 -7.03
C ILE A 118 -4.30 -13.71 -7.18
N VAL A 119 -4.61 -14.46 -6.12
CA VAL A 119 -4.64 -15.93 -6.19
C VAL A 119 -5.78 -16.40 -7.09
N ALA A 120 -6.96 -15.79 -7.00
CA ALA A 120 -8.09 -16.11 -7.89
C ALA A 120 -7.74 -15.80 -9.35
N LEU A 121 -7.06 -14.68 -9.64
CA LEU A 121 -6.59 -14.32 -10.96
C LEU A 121 -5.61 -15.37 -11.49
N VAL A 122 -4.52 -15.62 -10.77
CA VAL A 122 -3.42 -16.48 -11.20
C VAL A 122 -3.89 -17.93 -11.37
N ARG A 123 -4.74 -18.43 -10.47
CA ARG A 123 -5.34 -19.80 -10.56
C ARG A 123 -6.06 -20.02 -11.88
N ASN A 124 -6.72 -19.01 -12.42
CA ASN A 124 -7.51 -19.11 -13.65
C ASN A 124 -6.69 -18.87 -14.92
N GLU A 125 -5.57 -18.15 -14.83
CA GLU A 125 -4.77 -17.72 -15.98
C GLU A 125 -3.53 -18.59 -16.21
N LEU A 126 -2.82 -19.01 -15.15
CA LEU A 126 -1.64 -19.86 -15.29
C LEU A 126 -2.03 -21.30 -15.68
N ARG A 127 -1.53 -21.73 -16.82
CA ARG A 127 -1.83 -23.08 -17.39
C ARG A 127 -0.66 -24.02 -17.37
N SER A 128 0.54 -23.50 -17.13
CA SER A 128 1.78 -24.28 -17.15
C SER A 128 2.79 -23.73 -16.16
N TYR A 129 3.53 -24.64 -15.50
CA TYR A 129 4.68 -24.26 -14.66
C TYR A 129 5.78 -23.52 -15.44
N LYS A 130 5.78 -23.62 -16.78
CA LYS A 130 6.71 -22.89 -17.65
C LYS A 130 6.45 -21.39 -17.72
N GLU A 131 5.29 -20.96 -17.25
CA GLU A 131 4.91 -19.54 -17.14
C GLU A 131 5.43 -18.91 -15.83
N LEU A 132 6.00 -19.72 -14.94
CA LEU A 132 6.62 -19.28 -13.69
C LEU A 132 8.14 -19.06 -13.86
N PRO A 133 8.78 -18.18 -13.08
CA PRO A 133 8.16 -17.36 -12.03
C PRO A 133 7.36 -16.18 -12.58
N GLN A 134 6.35 -15.74 -11.82
CA GLN A 134 5.64 -14.47 -12.05
C GLN A 134 5.75 -13.60 -10.81
N ASN A 135 6.01 -12.31 -11.01
CA ASN A 135 5.99 -11.31 -9.95
C ASN A 135 5.10 -10.16 -10.40
N LEU A 136 3.95 -10.02 -9.76
CA LEU A 136 2.93 -9.04 -10.10
C LEU A 136 2.78 -8.04 -8.95
N TYR A 137 2.72 -6.75 -9.25
CA TYR A 137 2.54 -5.73 -8.22
C TYR A 137 1.49 -4.71 -8.62
N GLN A 138 1.00 -3.99 -7.64
CA GLN A 138 0.12 -2.83 -7.85
C GLN A 138 0.48 -1.70 -6.89
N ILE A 139 0.06 -0.49 -7.27
CA ILE A 139 0.01 0.67 -6.38
C ILE A 139 -1.47 1.04 -6.28
N GLN A 140 -2.10 0.71 -5.16
CA GLN A 140 -3.56 0.76 -5.01
C GLN A 140 -3.97 1.21 -3.62
N THR A 141 -5.13 1.84 -3.54
CA THR A 141 -5.80 2.17 -2.28
C THR A 141 -6.16 0.92 -1.49
N LYS A 142 -5.91 0.96 -0.19
CA LYS A 142 -6.31 -0.04 0.79
C LYS A 142 -7.20 0.58 1.86
N TYR A 143 -8.06 -0.26 2.44
CA TYR A 143 -8.93 0.12 3.54
C TYR A 143 -8.71 -0.81 4.72
N ARG A 144 -8.41 -0.24 5.88
CA ARG A 144 -8.39 -0.95 7.16
C ARG A 144 -9.24 -0.17 8.15
N ASP A 145 -10.26 -0.78 8.70
CA ASP A 145 -11.15 -0.11 9.67
C ASP A 145 -10.47 0.03 11.03
N GLU A 146 -9.36 0.78 11.01
CA GLU A 146 -8.52 1.05 12.16
C GLU A 146 -9.34 1.73 13.27
N ILE A 147 -9.39 1.09 14.43
CA ILE A 147 -10.19 1.57 15.57
C ILE A 147 -9.66 2.89 16.15
N ARG A 148 -8.35 3.13 16.05
CA ARG A 148 -7.67 4.34 16.57
C ARG A 148 -6.70 4.92 15.57
N PRO A 149 -7.19 5.55 14.48
CA PRO A 149 -6.32 6.25 13.55
C PRO A 149 -5.56 7.36 14.26
N ARG A 150 -4.25 7.43 14.05
CA ARG A 150 -3.35 8.40 14.69
C ARG A 150 -2.09 8.62 13.86
N PHE A 151 -1.29 9.59 14.23
CA PHE A 151 -0.03 9.92 13.57
C PHE A 151 -0.21 10.32 12.09
N GLY A 152 -1.32 11.00 11.77
CA GLY A 152 -1.59 11.47 10.42
C GLY A 152 -1.67 10.32 9.40
N LEU A 153 -0.81 10.35 8.38
CA LEU A 153 -0.77 9.32 7.34
C LEU A 153 -0.15 7.98 7.78
N LEU A 154 0.57 7.95 8.92
CA LEU A 154 1.26 6.73 9.36
C LEU A 154 0.30 5.62 9.81
N ARG A 155 -0.88 6.00 10.34
CA ARG A 155 -1.91 5.05 10.75
C ARG A 155 -3.28 5.58 10.37
N SER A 156 -3.57 5.52 9.09
CA SER A 156 -4.84 5.95 8.48
C SER A 156 -5.74 4.74 8.17
N ARG A 157 -7.01 5.01 7.86
CA ARG A 157 -8.00 3.99 7.47
C ARG A 157 -7.99 3.74 5.96
N GLU A 158 -7.72 4.78 5.19
CA GLU A 158 -7.53 4.73 3.74
C GLU A 158 -6.13 5.20 3.41
N PHE A 159 -5.39 4.43 2.63
CA PHE A 159 -4.03 4.74 2.24
C PHE A 159 -3.63 4.04 0.93
N VAL A 160 -2.60 4.55 0.27
CA VAL A 160 -2.04 3.93 -0.92
C VAL A 160 -0.91 2.99 -0.50
N MET A 161 -0.95 1.76 -1.02
CA MET A 161 0.06 0.74 -0.78
C MET A 161 0.61 0.22 -2.11
N LYS A 162 1.92 -0.03 -2.18
CA LYS A 162 2.46 -0.95 -3.15
C LYS A 162 2.42 -2.34 -2.51
N ASP A 163 1.76 -3.27 -3.14
CA ASP A 163 1.76 -4.68 -2.80
C ASP A 163 2.20 -5.51 -4.01
N ALA A 164 3.04 -6.51 -3.76
CA ALA A 164 3.59 -7.39 -4.78
C ALA A 164 3.39 -8.85 -4.37
N TYR A 165 3.16 -9.70 -5.36
CA TYR A 165 2.82 -11.10 -5.19
C TYR A 165 3.63 -11.92 -6.18
N SER A 166 4.43 -12.85 -5.67
CA SER A 166 5.26 -13.71 -6.51
C SER A 166 4.77 -15.14 -6.47
N PHE A 167 4.88 -15.79 -7.63
CA PHE A 167 4.48 -17.19 -7.84
C PHE A 167 5.67 -17.92 -8.43
N ASN A 168 6.13 -18.94 -7.75
CA ASN A 168 7.36 -19.66 -8.06
C ASN A 168 7.11 -21.17 -8.05
N ALA A 169 7.80 -21.93 -8.91
CA ALA A 169 7.64 -23.38 -8.99
C ALA A 169 8.47 -24.12 -7.94
N THR A 170 9.57 -23.54 -7.45
CA THR A 170 10.48 -24.14 -6.47
C THR A 170 10.81 -23.18 -5.34
N GLN A 171 11.29 -23.73 -4.23
CA GLN A 171 11.71 -22.93 -3.07
C GLN A 171 12.94 -22.06 -3.40
N GLU A 172 13.84 -22.55 -4.23
CA GLU A 172 15.03 -21.81 -4.67
C GLU A 172 14.62 -20.58 -5.47
N SER A 173 13.74 -20.75 -6.44
CA SER A 173 13.18 -19.63 -7.24
C SER A 173 12.43 -18.63 -6.37
N LEU A 174 11.69 -19.09 -5.37
CA LEU A 174 11.03 -18.21 -4.40
C LEU A 174 12.06 -17.38 -3.61
N GLN A 175 13.14 -18.00 -3.15
CA GLN A 175 14.19 -17.30 -2.40
C GLN A 175 14.87 -16.23 -3.28
N GLU A 176 15.18 -16.55 -4.53
CA GLU A 176 15.75 -15.59 -5.48
C GLU A 176 14.83 -14.36 -5.66
N THR A 177 13.53 -14.59 -5.82
CA THR A 177 12.54 -13.50 -5.92
C THR A 177 12.45 -12.70 -4.62
N TYR A 178 12.50 -13.36 -3.47
CA TYR A 178 12.45 -12.71 -2.16
C TYR A 178 13.67 -11.79 -1.95
N ASP A 179 14.87 -12.27 -2.28
CA ASP A 179 16.10 -11.49 -2.19
C ASP A 179 16.09 -10.29 -3.15
N GLU A 180 15.54 -10.46 -4.35
CA GLU A 180 15.36 -9.36 -5.32
C GLU A 180 14.42 -8.29 -4.79
N MET A 181 13.31 -8.70 -4.16
CA MET A 181 12.38 -7.75 -3.53
C MET A 181 13.05 -6.99 -2.38
N GLY A 182 13.89 -7.65 -1.58
CA GLY A 182 14.69 -6.99 -0.54
C GLY A 182 15.57 -5.89 -1.13
N ARG A 183 16.30 -6.18 -2.22
CA ARG A 183 17.13 -5.17 -2.92
C ARG A 183 16.28 -4.00 -3.45
N ALA A 184 15.16 -4.29 -4.10
CA ALA A 184 14.27 -3.24 -4.63
C ALA A 184 13.72 -2.34 -3.51
N TYR A 185 13.33 -2.89 -2.37
CA TYR A 185 12.82 -2.11 -1.23
C TYR A 185 13.91 -1.26 -0.59
N GLY A 186 15.13 -1.79 -0.48
CA GLY A 186 16.29 -1.01 -0.04
C GLY A 186 16.53 0.20 -0.94
N ALA A 187 16.56 -0.01 -2.26
CA ALA A 187 16.73 1.07 -3.24
C ALA A 187 15.59 2.12 -3.17
N ILE A 188 14.34 1.70 -2.97
CA ILE A 188 13.22 2.62 -2.76
C ILE A 188 13.46 3.49 -1.51
N CYS A 189 13.86 2.89 -0.39
CA CYS A 189 14.15 3.63 0.83
C CYS A 189 15.27 4.65 0.64
N GLU A 190 16.38 4.24 0.03
CA GLU A 190 17.53 5.11 -0.28
C GLU A 190 17.12 6.28 -1.19
N ARG A 191 16.40 6.03 -2.26
CA ARG A 191 15.91 7.06 -3.19
C ARG A 191 14.91 8.01 -2.55
N CYS A 192 14.17 7.54 -1.55
CA CYS A 192 13.27 8.37 -0.73
C CYS A 192 14.01 9.11 0.39
N GLY A 193 15.32 8.90 0.57
CA GLY A 193 16.12 9.52 1.62
C GLY A 193 15.78 9.01 3.02
N LEU A 194 15.38 7.76 3.15
CA LEU A 194 15.02 7.15 4.42
C LEU A 194 16.19 6.33 4.97
N ASP A 195 16.53 6.57 6.24
CA ASP A 195 17.34 5.65 7.02
C ASP A 195 16.47 4.44 7.39
N TYR A 196 16.83 3.26 6.94
CA TYR A 196 16.05 2.04 7.17
C TYR A 196 16.91 0.91 7.74
N ARG A 197 16.23 -0.06 8.32
CA ARG A 197 16.82 -1.33 8.75
C ARG A 197 15.91 -2.46 8.36
N GLU A 198 16.53 -3.58 8.00
CA GLU A 198 15.85 -4.85 7.83
C GLU A 198 15.93 -5.63 9.15
N VAL A 199 14.80 -6.16 9.59
CA VAL A 199 14.69 -6.95 10.82
C VAL A 199 13.82 -8.18 10.55
N GLU A 200 14.16 -9.29 11.19
CA GLU A 200 13.26 -10.45 11.22
C GLU A 200 11.97 -10.08 11.94
N ALA A 201 10.84 -10.48 11.39
CA ALA A 201 9.53 -10.16 11.92
C ALA A 201 8.61 -11.39 11.95
N ASP A 202 7.51 -11.28 12.70
CA ASP A 202 6.43 -12.26 12.69
C ASP A 202 5.51 -12.01 11.48
N GLY A 203 5.15 -13.07 10.74
CA GLY A 203 4.25 -12.99 9.60
C GLY A 203 2.83 -12.52 9.93
N GLY A 204 2.45 -12.49 11.20
CA GLY A 204 1.15 -12.03 11.66
C GLY A 204 -0.02 -12.74 10.97
N GLN A 205 -1.08 -11.97 10.62
CA GLN A 205 -2.29 -12.49 9.97
C GLN A 205 -2.07 -12.91 8.50
N ILE A 206 -0.96 -12.49 7.87
CA ILE A 206 -0.61 -12.89 6.50
C ILE A 206 0.03 -14.27 6.51
N GLY A 207 0.68 -14.65 7.62
CA GLY A 207 1.39 -15.93 7.77
C GLY A 207 2.74 -15.93 7.06
N GLY A 208 3.34 -17.13 7.00
CA GLY A 208 4.66 -17.32 6.39
C GLY A 208 5.69 -17.84 7.40
N LYS A 209 6.74 -18.52 6.88
CA LYS A 209 7.81 -19.09 7.73
C LYS A 209 8.98 -18.13 7.93
N VAL A 210 9.17 -17.22 6.98
CA VAL A 210 10.24 -16.21 7.00
C VAL A 210 9.59 -14.88 6.65
N THR A 211 9.78 -13.90 7.51
CA THR A 211 9.26 -12.54 7.30
C THR A 211 10.34 -11.55 7.68
N THR A 212 10.58 -10.60 6.78
CA THR A 212 11.47 -9.47 7.02
C THR A 212 10.66 -8.19 6.99
N GLU A 213 10.83 -7.37 8.01
CA GLU A 213 10.28 -6.03 8.05
C GLU A 213 11.37 -5.02 7.70
N ILE A 214 11.06 -4.12 6.75
CA ILE A 214 11.94 -3.02 6.37
C ILE A 214 11.26 -1.75 6.86
N GLY A 215 11.87 -1.08 7.82
CA GLY A 215 11.30 0.08 8.43
C GLY A 215 12.32 1.16 8.75
N ARG A 216 11.83 2.39 9.02
CA ARG A 216 12.67 3.49 9.44
C ARG A 216 13.39 3.12 10.73
N ALA A 217 14.72 3.26 10.73
CA ALA A 217 15.50 3.14 11.95
C ALA A 217 15.07 4.25 12.93
N HIS A 218 14.59 3.86 14.11
CA HIS A 218 14.45 4.80 15.22
C HIS A 218 15.86 5.03 15.80
N VAL A 219 16.30 6.28 15.72
CA VAL A 219 17.51 6.77 16.40
C VAL A 219 17.12 7.22 17.80
#